data_6c86aff7ce8c7ddbd242e38a5defa6bb
#
_entry.id   6c86aff7ce8c7ddbd242e38a5defa6bb
#
_cell.length_a   1.000
_cell.length_b   1.000
_cell.length_c   1.000
_cell.angle_alpha   90.00
_cell.angle_beta   90.00
_cell.angle_gamma   90.00
#
_symmetry.space_group_name_H-M   'P 1'
#
loop_
_entity.id
_entity.type
_entity.pdbx_description
1 polymer ?
#
loop_
_entity_poly.entity_id
_entity_poly.type
_entity_poly.pdbx_seq_one_letter_code
_entity_poly.pdbx_strand_id
1 'polypeptide(L)'
;SASDSMEAEEQTPGGVGIQVQGEWTHHFSPKWSLTANAAFATKYFPDITADVALRHYLKNDWEIGAHVGYRRVAAYTKRYEWNDEFFAGGTGDNGYLFTGWNESKTNLLTVGGELAKTIEVVRLNTKIDMHFFNSNFYYNAQIGAKYFPANDGKTNINAMASIGSAPETAVLD
;
A
#
# COMPACT_ATOMS: atom_id res chain seq x y z
N SER A 1 12.96 2.27 33.42
CA SER A 1 13.85 1.09 33.39
C SER A 1 14.48 0.93 32.00
N ALA A 2 15.58 0.17 31.91
CA ALA A 2 16.24 -0.07 30.61
C ALA A 2 15.31 -0.79 29.61
N SER A 3 14.37 -1.57 30.11
CA SER A 3 13.35 -2.23 29.27
C SER A 3 12.34 -1.22 28.70
N ASP A 4 11.97 -0.21 29.46
CA ASP A 4 11.03 0.81 28.99
C ASP A 4 11.65 1.69 27.91
N SER A 5 12.94 2.01 28.04
CA SER A 5 13.63 2.76 26.99
C SER A 5 13.85 1.93 25.73
N MET A 6 14.07 0.63 25.84
CA MET A 6 14.16 -0.26 24.70
C MET A 6 12.81 -0.44 23.98
N GLU A 7 11.72 -0.53 24.71
CA GLU A 7 10.38 -0.57 24.12
C GLU A 7 10.04 0.71 23.37
N ALA A 8 10.46 1.87 23.89
CA ALA A 8 10.28 3.14 23.21
C ALA A 8 11.10 3.22 21.91
N GLU A 9 12.24 2.55 21.85
CA GLU A 9 13.09 2.48 20.67
C GLU A 9 12.61 1.46 19.61
N GLU A 10 11.62 0.66 19.94
CA GLU A 10 11.00 -0.28 19.00
C GLU A 10 10.03 0.35 18.02
N GLN A 11 9.74 1.62 18.17
CA GLN A 11 8.86 2.35 17.25
C GLN A 11 9.60 2.71 15.97
N THR A 12 8.85 2.79 14.86
CA THR A 12 9.35 3.33 13.60
C THR A 12 9.89 4.74 13.78
N PRO A 13 10.88 5.17 12.99
CA PRO A 13 11.41 6.54 13.09
C PRO A 13 10.29 7.57 13.02
N GLY A 14 10.25 8.49 13.99
CA GLY A 14 9.27 9.56 14.01
C GLY A 14 9.62 10.70 13.05
N GLY A 15 8.63 11.52 12.70
CA GLY A 15 8.83 12.69 11.85
C GLY A 15 7.60 13.03 11.02
N VAL A 16 7.77 13.93 10.07
CA VAL A 16 6.73 14.36 9.13
C VAL A 16 7.04 13.83 7.75
N GLY A 17 6.07 13.13 7.15
CA GLY A 17 6.13 12.71 5.76
C GLY A 17 5.24 13.59 4.90
N ILE A 18 5.70 13.88 3.70
CA ILE A 18 4.94 14.65 2.71
C ILE A 18 4.80 13.79 1.46
N GLN A 19 3.57 13.68 0.98
CA GLN A 19 3.26 12.97 -0.27
C GLN A 19 2.55 13.92 -1.23
N VAL A 20 3.00 13.91 -2.47
CA VAL A 20 2.34 14.61 -3.57
C VAL A 20 1.89 13.56 -4.57
N GLN A 21 0.62 13.59 -4.93
CA GLN A 21 0.05 12.62 -5.85
C GLN A 21 -0.79 13.31 -6.92
N GLY A 22 -0.82 12.70 -8.09
CA GLY A 22 -1.64 13.14 -9.20
C GLY A 22 -2.32 11.97 -9.88
N GLU A 23 -3.51 12.22 -10.38
CA GLU A 23 -4.30 11.25 -11.13
C GLU A 23 -4.77 11.88 -12.43
N TRP A 24 -4.70 11.11 -13.50
CA TRP A 24 -5.20 11.50 -14.80
C TRP A 24 -6.03 10.39 -15.39
N THR A 25 -7.25 10.72 -15.85
CA THR A 25 -8.15 9.77 -16.50
C THR A 25 -8.53 10.30 -17.88
N HIS A 26 -8.43 9.45 -18.87
CA HIS A 26 -8.82 9.75 -20.23
C HIS A 26 -9.80 8.68 -20.77
N HIS A 27 -10.94 9.14 -21.23
CA HIS A 27 -11.91 8.31 -21.94
C HIS A 27 -11.65 8.48 -23.45
N PHE A 28 -11.00 7.50 -24.07
CA PHE A 28 -10.75 7.55 -25.51
C PHE A 28 -11.89 6.98 -26.34
N SER A 29 -12.90 6.43 -25.68
CA SER A 29 -14.20 6.12 -26.26
C SER A 29 -15.21 5.94 -25.13
N PRO A 30 -16.54 5.85 -25.40
CA PRO A 30 -17.53 5.53 -24.38
C PRO A 30 -17.33 4.16 -23.71
N LYS A 31 -16.54 3.30 -24.33
CA LYS A 31 -16.31 1.91 -23.85
C LYS A 31 -14.96 1.71 -23.18
N TRP A 32 -14.05 2.65 -23.30
CA TRP A 32 -12.68 2.50 -22.81
C TRP A 32 -12.20 3.73 -22.06
N SER A 33 -11.52 3.50 -20.96
CA SER A 33 -10.81 4.57 -20.23
C SER A 33 -9.46 4.09 -19.76
N LEU A 34 -8.53 5.03 -19.65
CA LEU A 34 -7.20 4.83 -19.09
C LEU A 34 -7.04 5.77 -17.91
N THR A 35 -6.58 5.24 -16.79
CA THR A 35 -6.26 6.03 -15.60
C THR A 35 -4.79 5.83 -15.27
N ALA A 36 -4.09 6.93 -15.06
CA ALA A 36 -2.70 6.92 -14.61
C ALA A 36 -2.60 7.68 -13.30
N ASN A 37 -1.94 7.07 -12.33
CA ASN A 37 -1.66 7.66 -11.02
C ASN A 37 -0.16 7.70 -10.81
N ALA A 38 0.33 8.77 -10.21
CA ALA A 38 1.70 8.88 -9.78
C ALA A 38 1.75 9.59 -8.42
N ALA A 39 2.63 9.15 -7.56
CA ALA A 39 2.85 9.77 -6.28
C ALA A 39 4.34 9.78 -5.96
N PHE A 40 4.77 10.85 -5.32
CA PHE A 40 6.14 11.03 -4.81
C PHE A 40 6.06 11.41 -3.35
N ALA A 41 6.89 10.80 -2.54
CA ALA A 41 6.82 11.01 -1.11
C ALA A 41 8.19 11.07 -0.47
N THR A 42 8.23 11.68 0.71
CA THR A 42 9.36 11.66 1.61
C THR A 42 9.26 10.44 2.53
N LYS A 43 9.50 10.58 3.81
CA LYS A 43 9.44 9.48 4.79
C LYS A 43 8.03 8.91 4.95
N TYR A 44 7.95 7.66 5.36
CA TYR A 44 6.74 6.90 5.77
C TYR A 44 5.80 6.48 4.65
N PHE A 45 5.95 7.00 3.48
CA PHE A 45 5.20 6.62 2.30
C PHE A 45 6.13 5.96 1.30
N PRO A 46 5.63 5.18 0.36
CA PRO A 46 6.44 4.77 -0.78
C PRO A 46 7.02 6.00 -1.47
N ASP A 47 8.32 6.02 -1.70
CA ASP A 47 9.01 7.16 -2.34
C ASP A 47 8.39 7.50 -3.70
N ILE A 48 8.11 6.45 -4.46
CA ILE A 48 7.53 6.54 -5.79
C ILE A 48 6.42 5.51 -5.87
N THR A 49 5.28 5.95 -6.35
CA THR A 49 4.17 5.08 -6.71
C THR A 49 3.71 5.46 -8.10
N ALA A 50 3.55 4.49 -8.96
CA ALA A 50 2.99 4.69 -10.30
C ALA A 50 2.03 3.54 -10.60
N ASP A 51 0.86 3.84 -11.13
CA ASP A 51 -0.15 2.85 -11.50
C ASP A 51 -0.83 3.26 -12.79
N VAL A 52 -1.05 2.30 -13.65
CA VAL A 52 -1.80 2.50 -14.90
C VAL A 52 -2.89 1.45 -14.97
N ALA A 53 -4.12 1.90 -15.13
CA ALA A 53 -5.30 1.06 -15.20
C ALA A 53 -6.05 1.28 -16.51
N LEU A 54 -6.40 0.19 -17.16
CA LEU A 54 -7.24 0.18 -18.35
C LEU A 54 -8.59 -0.40 -17.97
N ARG A 55 -9.68 0.27 -18.33
CA ARG A 55 -11.04 -0.17 -18.04
C ARG A 55 -11.86 -0.24 -19.32
N HIS A 56 -12.62 -1.33 -19.44
CA HIS A 56 -13.54 -1.56 -20.53
C HIS A 56 -14.96 -1.67 -19.99
N TYR A 57 -15.86 -0.87 -20.56
CA TYR A 57 -17.28 -0.86 -20.19
C TYR A 57 -18.05 -1.75 -21.16
N LEU A 58 -18.66 -2.78 -20.61
CA LEU A 58 -19.43 -3.78 -21.34
C LEU A 58 -20.92 -3.45 -21.30
N LYS A 59 -21.72 -4.25 -22.03
CA LYS A 59 -23.17 -4.14 -21.99
C LYS A 59 -23.72 -4.51 -20.61
N ASN A 60 -24.91 -4.03 -20.28
CA ASN A 60 -25.62 -4.30 -19.02
C ASN A 60 -24.84 -3.85 -17.77
N ASP A 61 -24.14 -2.74 -17.89
CA ASP A 61 -23.41 -2.11 -16.77
C ASP A 61 -22.31 -2.99 -16.15
N TRP A 62 -21.76 -3.89 -16.95
CA TRP A 62 -20.55 -4.61 -16.59
C TRP A 62 -19.30 -3.80 -16.93
N GLU A 63 -18.29 -3.91 -16.06
CA GLU A 63 -16.99 -3.29 -16.27
C GLU A 63 -15.91 -4.32 -16.02
N ILE A 64 -14.89 -4.34 -16.86
CA ILE A 64 -13.69 -5.14 -16.66
C ILE A 64 -12.48 -4.21 -16.69
N GLY A 65 -11.54 -4.43 -15.80
CA GLY A 65 -10.35 -3.60 -15.71
C GLY A 65 -9.11 -4.43 -15.47
N ALA A 66 -7.97 -3.89 -15.89
CA ALA A 66 -6.67 -4.43 -15.59
C ALA A 66 -5.74 -3.28 -15.20
N HIS A 67 -4.82 -3.50 -14.27
CA HIS A 67 -3.86 -2.49 -13.90
C HIS A 67 -2.48 -3.08 -13.63
N VAL A 68 -1.49 -2.23 -13.79
CA VAL A 68 -0.10 -2.51 -13.44
C VAL A 68 0.37 -1.37 -12.55
N GLY A 69 0.95 -1.71 -11.42
CA GLY A 69 1.42 -0.74 -10.45
C GLY A 69 2.87 -1.00 -10.05
N TYR A 70 3.54 0.07 -9.69
CA TYR A 70 4.91 0.05 -9.17
C TYR A 70 4.97 0.88 -7.91
N ARG A 71 5.63 0.36 -6.88
CA ARG A 71 5.94 1.09 -5.66
C ARG A 71 7.39 0.85 -5.26
N ARG A 72 8.02 1.90 -4.78
CA ARG A 72 9.31 1.79 -4.11
C ARG A 72 9.09 2.06 -2.63
N VAL A 73 9.27 1.03 -1.82
CA VAL A 73 8.93 1.04 -0.40
C VAL A 73 10.20 1.02 0.43
N ALA A 74 10.24 1.85 1.46
CA ALA A 74 11.30 1.86 2.44
C ALA A 74 10.98 0.89 3.58
N ALA A 75 11.95 0.07 3.95
CA ALA A 75 11.90 -0.76 5.14
C ALA A 75 12.97 -0.31 6.12
N TYR A 76 12.62 -0.29 7.39
CA TYR A 76 13.52 0.15 8.46
C TYR A 76 13.83 -1.02 9.38
N THR A 77 15.12 -1.23 9.63
CA THR A 77 15.59 -2.20 10.62
C THR A 77 16.41 -1.49 11.68
N LYS A 78 16.29 -1.94 12.91
CA LYS A 78 17.04 -1.38 14.01
C LYS A 78 18.52 -1.68 13.84
N ARG A 79 19.34 -0.69 14.10
CA ARG A 79 20.79 -0.83 14.09
C ARG A 79 21.32 -0.80 15.51
N TYR A 80 22.07 -1.83 15.87
CA TYR A 80 22.70 -1.96 17.16
C TYR A 80 24.22 -2.01 16.97
N GLU A 81 24.94 -1.28 17.81
CA GLU A 81 26.40 -1.28 17.82
C GLU A 81 26.91 -1.67 19.19
N TRP A 82 28.03 -2.36 19.22
CA TRP A 82 28.67 -2.74 20.46
C TRP A 82 29.21 -1.49 21.17
N ASN A 83 28.92 -1.39 22.47
CA ASN A 83 29.41 -0.29 23.31
C ASN A 83 29.98 -0.87 24.62
N ASP A 84 31.29 -0.75 24.80
CA ASP A 84 31.99 -1.28 25.97
C ASP A 84 31.53 -0.64 27.27
N GLU A 85 31.23 0.66 27.28
CA GLU A 85 30.77 1.36 28.46
C GLU A 85 29.39 0.90 28.89
N PHE A 86 28.50 0.68 27.95
CA PHE A 86 27.17 0.17 28.21
C PHE A 86 27.20 -1.25 28.79
N PHE A 87 28.08 -2.10 28.28
CA PHE A 87 28.27 -3.46 28.77
C PHE A 87 28.90 -3.43 30.18
N ALA A 88 29.92 -2.61 30.41
CA ALA A 88 30.59 -2.48 31.69
C ALA A 88 29.69 -1.89 32.77
N GLY A 89 28.69 -1.07 32.41
CA GLY A 89 27.69 -0.52 33.32
C GLY A 89 26.69 -1.52 33.85
N GLY A 90 26.65 -2.74 33.32
CA GLY A 90 25.77 -3.80 33.78
C GLY A 90 24.27 -3.53 33.56
N THR A 91 23.94 -2.65 32.66
CA THR A 91 22.56 -2.22 32.39
C THR A 91 21.87 -3.01 31.30
N GLY A 92 22.58 -3.93 30.65
CA GLY A 92 22.05 -4.75 29.57
C GLY A 92 22.59 -6.17 29.61
N ASP A 93 21.84 -7.12 29.07
CA ASP A 93 22.23 -8.50 28.94
C ASP A 93 23.33 -8.71 27.89
N ASN A 94 23.49 -7.76 26.99
CA ASN A 94 24.54 -7.70 25.99
C ASN A 94 25.05 -6.26 25.89
N GLY A 95 26.20 -6.08 25.23
CA GLY A 95 26.80 -4.76 25.08
C GLY A 95 26.32 -3.98 23.85
N TYR A 96 25.23 -4.37 23.25
CA TYR A 96 24.70 -3.72 22.05
C TYR A 96 23.77 -2.58 22.40
N LEU A 97 24.06 -1.43 21.85
CA LEU A 97 23.28 -0.21 22.03
C LEU A 97 22.59 0.18 20.74
N PHE A 98 21.31 0.57 20.83
CA PHE A 98 20.58 1.09 19.69
C PHE A 98 21.20 2.41 19.22
N THR A 99 21.59 2.48 17.95
CA THR A 99 22.27 3.65 17.38
C THR A 99 21.49 4.29 16.22
N GLY A 100 20.34 3.75 15.86
CA GLY A 100 19.53 4.30 14.80
C GLY A 100 18.87 3.24 13.93
N TRP A 101 18.54 3.62 12.71
CA TRP A 101 17.82 2.79 11.78
C TRP A 101 18.62 2.59 10.50
N ASN A 102 18.60 1.36 9.98
CA ASN A 102 19.02 1.09 8.62
C ASN A 102 17.81 1.17 7.71
N GLU A 103 17.92 1.97 6.66
CA GLU A 103 16.90 2.06 5.63
C GLU A 103 17.28 1.21 4.44
N SER A 104 16.36 0.38 3.99
CA SER A 104 16.47 -0.34 2.72
C SER A 104 15.27 -0.04 1.86
N LYS A 105 15.46 0.07 0.56
CA LYS A 105 14.39 0.33 -0.39
C LYS A 105 14.17 -0.89 -1.25
N THR A 106 12.91 -1.21 -1.47
CA THR A 106 12.51 -2.38 -2.24
C THR A 106 11.45 -2.01 -3.24
N ASN A 107 11.49 -2.66 -4.38
CA ASN A 107 10.54 -2.46 -5.46
C ASN A 107 9.41 -3.48 -5.35
N LEU A 108 8.18 -3.00 -5.44
CA LEU A 108 6.98 -3.82 -5.48
C LEU A 108 6.29 -3.61 -6.83
N LEU A 109 6.11 -4.68 -7.57
CA LEU A 109 5.34 -4.68 -8.80
C LEU A 109 3.98 -5.32 -8.54
N THR A 110 2.92 -4.66 -8.97
CA THR A 110 1.54 -5.16 -8.83
C THR A 110 0.91 -5.30 -10.21
N VAL A 111 0.26 -6.42 -10.42
CA VAL A 111 -0.58 -6.68 -11.60
C VAL A 111 -1.93 -7.13 -11.10
N GLY A 112 -2.99 -6.53 -11.58
CA GLY A 112 -4.32 -6.85 -11.09
C GLY A 112 -5.40 -6.77 -12.14
N GLY A 113 -6.53 -7.37 -11.82
CA GLY A 113 -7.75 -7.33 -12.61
C GLY A 113 -8.96 -7.04 -11.74
N GLU A 114 -9.96 -6.43 -12.33
CA GLU A 114 -11.22 -6.09 -11.69
C GLU A 114 -12.39 -6.44 -12.58
N LEU A 115 -13.46 -6.95 -11.97
CA LEU A 115 -14.76 -7.13 -12.59
C LEU A 115 -15.79 -6.42 -11.73
N ALA A 116 -16.60 -5.57 -12.34
CA ALA A 116 -17.64 -4.83 -11.64
C ALA A 116 -18.97 -4.89 -12.39
N LYS A 117 -20.05 -4.82 -11.66
CA LYS A 117 -21.40 -4.69 -12.20
C LYS A 117 -22.18 -3.67 -11.38
N THR A 118 -22.88 -2.79 -12.07
CA THR A 118 -23.81 -1.85 -11.46
C THR A 118 -25.24 -2.37 -11.63
N ILE A 119 -25.94 -2.50 -10.53
CA ILE A 119 -27.36 -2.87 -10.48
C ILE A 119 -28.08 -1.72 -9.79
N GLU A 120 -28.83 -0.93 -10.57
CA GLU A 120 -29.50 0.28 -10.09
C GLU A 120 -28.53 1.24 -9.38
N VAL A 121 -28.64 1.38 -8.08
CA VAL A 121 -27.81 2.29 -7.26
C VAL A 121 -26.69 1.57 -6.52
N VAL A 122 -26.43 0.31 -6.85
CA VAL A 122 -25.40 -0.50 -6.21
C VAL A 122 -24.36 -0.94 -7.22
N ARG A 123 -23.09 -0.65 -6.96
CA ARG A 123 -21.96 -1.17 -7.74
C ARG A 123 -21.26 -2.27 -6.96
N LEU A 124 -21.27 -3.46 -7.51
CA LEU A 124 -20.56 -4.62 -6.97
C LEU A 124 -19.24 -4.78 -7.71
N ASN A 125 -18.17 -5.08 -7.00
CA ASN A 125 -16.89 -5.34 -7.64
C ASN A 125 -16.12 -6.50 -7.00
N THR A 126 -15.32 -7.15 -7.81
CA THR A 126 -14.32 -8.14 -7.41
C THR A 126 -12.99 -7.72 -8.00
N LYS A 127 -11.96 -7.69 -7.18
CA LYS A 127 -10.62 -7.28 -7.57
C LYS A 127 -9.61 -8.32 -7.11
N ILE A 128 -8.69 -8.69 -7.99
CA ILE A 128 -7.59 -9.60 -7.67
C ILE A 128 -6.29 -8.91 -8.05
N ASP A 129 -5.39 -8.80 -7.09
CA ASP A 129 -4.06 -8.23 -7.27
C ASP A 129 -2.99 -9.28 -6.98
N MET A 130 -1.94 -9.26 -7.77
CA MET A 130 -0.74 -10.06 -7.60
C MET A 130 0.43 -9.11 -7.39
N HIS A 131 1.18 -9.35 -6.30
CA HIS A 131 2.30 -8.52 -5.92
C HIS A 131 3.60 -9.31 -6.00
N PHE A 132 4.60 -8.74 -6.66
CA PHE A 132 5.92 -9.32 -6.81
C PHE A 132 6.93 -8.47 -6.04
N PHE A 133 7.59 -9.10 -5.08
CA PHE A 133 8.46 -8.43 -4.13
C PHE A 133 9.62 -9.37 -3.76
N ASN A 134 10.87 -8.96 -4.01
CA ASN A 134 12.07 -9.73 -3.65
C ASN A 134 12.00 -11.22 -4.04
N SER A 135 11.61 -11.51 -5.27
CA SER A 135 11.42 -12.88 -5.77
C SER A 135 10.30 -13.65 -5.07
N ASN A 136 9.52 -13.00 -4.23
CA ASN A 136 8.34 -13.55 -3.60
C ASN A 136 7.08 -13.10 -4.34
N PHE A 137 6.06 -13.91 -4.22
CA PHE A 137 4.75 -13.66 -4.81
C PHE A 137 3.69 -13.59 -3.72
N TYR A 138 2.90 -12.55 -3.77
CA TYR A 138 1.76 -12.37 -2.86
C TYR A 138 0.51 -12.07 -3.69
N TYR A 139 -0.64 -12.44 -3.16
CA TYR A 139 -1.91 -12.14 -3.78
C TYR A 139 -2.85 -11.45 -2.80
N ASN A 140 -3.79 -10.70 -3.33
CA ASN A 140 -4.90 -10.12 -2.58
C ASN A 140 -6.15 -10.21 -3.44
N ALA A 141 -7.22 -10.72 -2.86
CA ALA A 141 -8.53 -10.78 -3.49
C ALA A 141 -9.51 -9.97 -2.67
N GLN A 142 -10.32 -9.17 -3.32
CA GLN A 142 -11.22 -8.22 -2.69
C GLN A 142 -12.59 -8.28 -3.33
N ILE A 143 -13.63 -8.19 -2.51
CA ILE A 143 -15.00 -7.95 -2.95
C ILE A 143 -15.49 -6.66 -2.32
N GLY A 144 -16.30 -5.92 -3.05
CA GLY A 144 -16.82 -4.66 -2.56
C GLY A 144 -18.21 -4.36 -3.09
N ALA A 145 -18.90 -3.51 -2.37
CA ALA A 145 -20.20 -2.97 -2.77
C ALA A 145 -20.23 -1.48 -2.47
N LYS A 146 -20.64 -0.69 -3.44
CA LYS A 146 -20.79 0.74 -3.31
C LYS A 146 -22.24 1.09 -3.58
N TYR A 147 -22.88 1.72 -2.60
CA TYR A 147 -24.26 2.12 -2.65
C TYR A 147 -24.36 3.64 -2.82
N PHE A 148 -25.17 4.07 -3.80
CA PHE A 148 -25.41 5.48 -4.11
C PHE A 148 -26.85 5.86 -3.75
N PRO A 149 -27.14 6.26 -2.49
CA PRO A 149 -28.51 6.49 -2.04
C PRO A 149 -29.22 7.62 -2.78
N ALA A 150 -28.47 8.65 -3.18
CA ALA A 150 -29.05 9.79 -3.91
C ALA A 150 -29.04 9.63 -5.43
N ASN A 151 -28.48 8.53 -5.95
CA ASN A 151 -28.31 8.27 -7.38
C ASN A 151 -27.65 9.44 -8.15
N ASP A 152 -26.84 10.22 -7.46
CA ASP A 152 -26.13 11.38 -8.03
C ASP A 152 -24.68 11.09 -8.41
N GLY A 153 -24.20 9.86 -8.16
CA GLY A 153 -22.84 9.44 -8.40
C GLY A 153 -21.81 10.05 -7.43
N LYS A 154 -22.24 10.83 -6.47
CA LYS A 154 -21.35 11.57 -5.55
C LYS A 154 -21.40 11.03 -4.12
N THR A 155 -22.60 10.95 -3.56
CA THR A 155 -22.79 10.42 -2.21
C THR A 155 -22.83 8.90 -2.27
N ASN A 156 -21.96 8.24 -1.53
CA ASN A 156 -21.93 6.77 -1.53
C ASN A 156 -21.52 6.20 -0.17
N ILE A 157 -21.95 4.97 0.05
CA ILE A 157 -21.51 4.14 1.16
C ILE A 157 -20.79 2.95 0.56
N ASN A 158 -19.56 2.70 0.98
CA ASN A 158 -18.72 1.65 0.46
C ASN A 158 -18.42 0.62 1.54
N ALA A 159 -18.62 -0.65 1.21
CA ALA A 159 -18.25 -1.78 2.05
C ALA A 159 -17.33 -2.71 1.28
N MET A 160 -16.31 -3.23 1.94
CA MET A 160 -15.25 -3.97 1.29
C MET A 160 -14.73 -5.06 2.22
N ALA A 161 -14.47 -6.24 1.66
CA ALA A 161 -13.81 -7.33 2.36
C ALA A 161 -12.67 -7.87 1.48
N SER A 162 -11.55 -8.20 2.10
CA SER A 162 -10.40 -8.71 1.36
C SER A 162 -9.76 -9.89 2.08
N ILE A 163 -9.11 -10.74 1.30
CA ILE A 163 -8.29 -11.85 1.75
C ILE A 163 -7.00 -11.86 0.93
N GLY A 164 -5.90 -12.15 1.57
CA GLY A 164 -4.63 -12.16 0.87
C GLY A 164 -3.53 -12.89 1.61
N SER A 165 -2.44 -13.13 0.89
CA SER A 165 -1.24 -13.76 1.42
C SER A 165 -0.11 -12.74 1.64
N ALA A 166 -0.39 -11.45 1.47
CA ALA A 166 0.62 -10.43 1.62
C ALA A 166 1.12 -10.34 3.07
N PRO A 167 2.42 -10.09 3.27
CA PRO A 167 2.93 -9.90 4.63
C PRO A 167 2.31 -8.66 5.26
N GLU A 168 2.01 -8.78 6.54
CA GLU A 168 1.57 -7.65 7.35
C GLU A 168 2.69 -6.65 7.43
N THR A 169 2.70 -5.67 6.68
CA THR A 169 3.62 -4.58 6.90
C THR A 169 3.32 -3.45 5.95
N ALA A 170 3.96 -2.38 6.17
CA ALA A 170 4.08 -1.22 5.32
C ALA A 170 4.36 -1.51 3.84
N VAL A 171 4.56 -2.75 3.45
CA VAL A 171 4.70 -3.16 2.05
C VAL A 171 3.43 -2.87 1.24
N LEU A 172 2.28 -2.89 1.89
CA LEU A 172 0.99 -2.67 1.24
C LEU A 172 0.34 -1.33 1.61
N ASP A 173 0.91 -0.62 2.53
CA ASP A 173 0.38 0.66 3.01
C ASP A 173 0.87 1.85 2.18
#